data_2485aa11b37ca017e3612029d423c44a
#
_entry.id   2485aa11b37ca017e3612029d423c44a
#
_cell.length_a   1.000
_cell.length_b   1.000
_cell.length_c   1.000
_cell.angle_alpha   90.00
_cell.angle_beta   90.00
_cell.angle_gamma   90.00
#
_symmetry.space_group_name_H-M   'P 1'
#
loop_
_entity.id
_entity.type
_entity.pdbx_description
1 polymer ?
#
loop_
_entity_poly.entity_id
_entity_poly.type
_entity_poly.pdbx_seq_one_letter_code
_entity_poly.pdbx_strand_id
1 'polypeptide(L)'
;MSLNGKACIVGAYEHPTRQADDLSVVRLHADVAKGALEDAGLSKSDIDGYFCAGDAPGLGTTTMAEYLGLKLRHVDSTECGGSAPILHVAHATEAIAAGRCNVALITLAGRPRAQMAAAQAASKEGKAGVRAPLALRPPDPDAPELAFEMPFGPATQNLYAMVAKRHMFDFGT
;
A
#
# COMPACT_ATOMS: atom_id res chain seq x y z
N MET A 1 3.98 22.49 17.25
CA MET A 1 4.30 21.56 18.36
C MET A 1 5.22 20.47 17.82
N SER A 2 6.24 20.05 18.58
CA SER A 2 7.07 18.91 18.19
C SER A 2 6.29 17.61 18.38
N LEU A 3 6.36 16.69 17.42
CA LEU A 3 5.80 15.34 17.50
C LEU A 3 6.77 14.33 18.15
N ASN A 4 7.98 14.77 18.48
CA ASN A 4 9.00 13.91 19.04
C ASN A 4 8.52 13.27 20.36
N GLY A 5 8.60 11.95 20.46
CA GLY A 5 8.19 11.18 21.63
C GLY A 5 6.67 11.14 21.91
N LYS A 6 5.82 11.55 20.94
CA LYS A 6 4.35 11.54 21.09
C LYS A 6 3.71 10.18 20.77
N ALA A 7 4.37 9.38 19.96
CA ALA A 7 3.97 8.01 19.65
C ALA A 7 5.21 7.13 19.48
N CYS A 8 5.03 5.83 19.57
CA CYS A 8 6.06 4.82 19.31
C CYS A 8 5.47 3.69 18.46
N ILE A 9 6.31 3.03 17.70
CA ILE A 9 5.96 1.79 17.00
C ILE A 9 6.17 0.65 17.98
N VAL A 10 5.12 -0.11 18.25
CA VAL A 10 5.12 -1.19 19.27
C VAL A 10 5.06 -2.58 18.66
N GLY A 11 4.74 -2.70 17.38
CA GLY A 11 4.73 -3.98 16.66
C GLY A 11 4.86 -3.76 15.17
N ALA A 12 5.47 -4.75 14.51
CA ALA A 12 5.65 -4.78 13.06
C ALA A 12 5.58 -6.22 12.56
N TYR A 13 5.00 -6.43 11.39
CA TYR A 13 4.95 -7.76 10.79
C TYR A 13 4.99 -7.69 9.27
N GLU A 14 5.79 -8.54 8.66
CA GLU A 14 5.85 -8.77 7.22
C GLU A 14 5.35 -10.18 6.91
N HIS A 15 4.36 -10.30 6.02
CA HIS A 15 3.83 -11.60 5.61
C HIS A 15 4.93 -12.41 4.88
N PRO A 16 5.13 -13.71 5.20
CA PRO A 16 6.24 -14.50 4.65
C PRO A 16 6.09 -14.83 3.16
N THR A 17 4.87 -14.78 2.60
CA THR A 17 4.66 -15.08 1.19
C THR A 17 5.27 -14.00 0.29
N ARG A 18 5.90 -14.42 -0.80
CA ARG A 18 6.44 -13.51 -1.82
C ARG A 18 5.57 -13.45 -3.08
N GLN A 19 4.65 -14.39 -3.21
CA GLN A 19 3.67 -14.48 -4.28
C GLN A 19 2.39 -15.09 -3.70
N ALA A 20 1.32 -14.34 -3.69
CA ALA A 20 0.06 -14.71 -3.06
C ALA A 20 -0.96 -15.11 -4.15
N ASP A 21 -0.77 -16.28 -4.78
CA ASP A 21 -1.64 -16.74 -5.87
C ASP A 21 -3.04 -17.11 -5.37
N ASP A 22 -3.12 -17.66 -4.18
CA ASP A 22 -4.31 -18.22 -3.53
C ASP A 22 -4.92 -17.33 -2.43
N LEU A 23 -4.27 -16.20 -2.11
CA LEU A 23 -4.75 -15.28 -1.08
C LEU A 23 -5.40 -14.04 -1.69
N SER A 24 -6.51 -13.60 -1.11
CA SER A 24 -7.10 -12.30 -1.45
C SER A 24 -6.32 -11.16 -0.78
N VAL A 25 -6.41 -9.95 -1.36
CA VAL A 25 -5.80 -8.74 -0.76
C VAL A 25 -6.38 -8.48 0.63
N VAL A 26 -7.70 -8.66 0.80
CA VAL A 26 -8.39 -8.51 2.08
C VAL A 26 -7.82 -9.47 3.13
N ARG A 27 -7.57 -10.73 2.75
CA ARG A 27 -6.98 -11.73 3.62
C ARG A 27 -5.55 -11.35 4.02
N LEU A 28 -4.74 -10.86 3.07
CA LEU A 28 -3.39 -10.39 3.36
C LEU A 28 -3.39 -9.24 4.37
N HIS A 29 -4.30 -8.26 4.22
CA HIS A 29 -4.46 -7.20 5.23
C HIS A 29 -4.80 -7.77 6.61
N ALA A 30 -5.68 -8.77 6.69
CA ALA A 30 -6.04 -9.39 7.96
C ALA A 30 -4.87 -10.16 8.59
N ASP A 31 -4.11 -10.90 7.78
CA ASP A 31 -2.97 -11.68 8.25
C ASP A 31 -1.84 -10.77 8.76
N VAL A 32 -1.53 -9.67 8.06
CA VAL A 32 -0.50 -8.72 8.54
C VAL A 32 -0.99 -7.93 9.76
N ALA A 33 -2.27 -7.58 9.82
CA ALA A 33 -2.86 -6.95 11.01
C ALA A 33 -2.72 -7.85 12.24
N LYS A 34 -3.08 -9.14 12.09
CA LYS A 34 -2.94 -10.14 13.14
C LYS A 34 -1.50 -10.27 13.61
N GLY A 35 -0.55 -10.44 12.67
CA GLY A 35 0.86 -10.59 13.01
C GLY A 35 1.45 -9.37 13.73
N ALA A 36 1.09 -8.15 13.31
CA ALA A 36 1.53 -6.93 13.97
C ALA A 36 0.95 -6.78 15.39
N LEU A 37 -0.30 -7.19 15.60
CA LEU A 37 -0.92 -7.20 16.94
C LEU A 37 -0.28 -8.24 17.86
N GLU A 38 0.02 -9.43 17.35
CA GLU A 38 0.73 -10.48 18.10
C GLU A 38 2.14 -10.01 18.52
N ASP A 39 2.87 -9.37 17.63
CA ASP A 39 4.20 -8.80 17.91
C ASP A 39 4.13 -7.68 18.98
N ALA A 40 3.10 -6.86 18.93
CA ALA A 40 2.84 -5.80 19.90
C ALA A 40 2.32 -6.30 21.26
N GLY A 41 1.87 -7.55 21.36
CA GLY A 41 1.15 -8.06 22.52
C GLY A 41 -0.23 -7.39 22.74
N LEU A 42 -0.82 -6.90 21.65
CA LEU A 42 -2.11 -6.21 21.66
C LEU A 42 -3.21 -7.08 21.06
N SER A 43 -4.45 -6.72 21.38
CA SER A 43 -5.66 -7.32 20.81
C SER A 43 -6.34 -6.36 19.81
N LYS A 44 -7.21 -6.89 18.99
CA LYS A 44 -8.01 -6.09 18.06
C LYS A 44 -8.87 -5.03 18.78
N SER A 45 -9.30 -5.27 20.01
CA SER A 45 -10.09 -4.32 20.80
C SER A 45 -9.32 -3.09 21.28
N ASP A 46 -7.99 -3.14 21.24
CA ASP A 46 -7.14 -2.03 21.64
C ASP A 46 -6.98 -0.99 20.53
N ILE A 47 -7.32 -1.37 19.28
CA ILE A 47 -7.20 -0.51 18.10
C ILE A 47 -8.37 0.46 18.02
N ASP A 48 -8.09 1.76 18.04
CA ASP A 48 -9.05 2.84 17.86
C ASP A 48 -8.69 3.81 16.72
N GLY A 49 -7.55 3.59 16.04
CA GLY A 49 -7.15 4.27 14.79
C GLY A 49 -6.77 3.27 13.71
N TYR A 50 -7.14 3.53 12.44
CA TYR A 50 -6.78 2.65 11.33
C TYR A 50 -6.41 3.42 10.07
N PHE A 51 -5.35 2.95 9.41
CA PHE A 51 -4.80 3.56 8.21
C PHE A 51 -4.47 2.48 7.18
N CYS A 52 -4.90 2.64 5.96
CA CYS A 52 -4.42 1.83 4.86
C CYS A 52 -4.48 2.59 3.53
N ALA A 53 -3.70 2.12 2.56
CA ALA A 53 -3.65 2.61 1.20
C ALA A 53 -3.34 1.46 0.24
N GLY A 54 -3.24 1.74 -1.04
CA GLY A 54 -2.88 0.77 -2.06
C GLY A 54 -4.06 -0.09 -2.48
N ASP A 55 -3.85 -1.39 -2.54
CA ASP A 55 -4.81 -2.37 -3.04
C ASP A 55 -6.01 -2.66 -2.11
N ALA A 56 -6.26 -1.84 -1.10
CA ALA A 56 -7.40 -2.03 -0.22
C ALA A 56 -8.72 -2.00 -1.03
N PRO A 57 -9.57 -3.03 -0.90
CA PRO A 57 -10.74 -3.19 -1.74
C PRO A 57 -11.89 -2.23 -1.37
N GLY A 58 -12.82 -2.07 -2.29
CA GLY A 58 -14.04 -1.29 -2.08
C GLY A 58 -13.75 0.17 -1.79
N LEU A 59 -14.22 0.67 -0.66
CA LEU A 59 -13.98 2.03 -0.17
C LEU A 59 -12.67 2.14 0.66
N GLY A 60 -11.71 1.27 0.39
CA GLY A 60 -10.40 1.34 1.03
C GLY A 60 -10.47 1.10 2.53
N THR A 61 -10.01 2.08 3.30
CA THR A 61 -9.91 2.00 4.76
C THR A 61 -11.23 1.67 5.43
N THR A 62 -12.36 2.20 4.93
CA THR A 62 -13.68 1.94 5.49
C THR A 62 -14.08 0.47 5.33
N THR A 63 -13.93 -0.08 4.12
CA THR A 63 -14.22 -1.49 3.84
C THR A 63 -13.33 -2.41 4.68
N MET A 64 -12.05 -2.08 4.80
CA MET A 64 -11.12 -2.87 5.61
C MET A 64 -11.42 -2.79 7.10
N ALA A 65 -11.81 -1.62 7.62
CA ALA A 65 -12.21 -1.46 9.01
C ALA A 65 -13.43 -2.34 9.35
N GLU A 66 -14.42 -2.36 8.45
CA GLU A 66 -15.60 -3.22 8.57
C GLU A 66 -15.23 -4.72 8.54
N TYR A 67 -14.42 -5.12 7.53
CA TYR A 67 -13.96 -6.50 7.39
C TYR A 67 -13.18 -7.00 8.62
N LEU A 68 -12.28 -6.16 9.15
CA LEU A 68 -11.51 -6.46 10.35
C LEU A 68 -12.37 -6.38 11.64
N GLY A 69 -13.56 -5.80 11.55
CA GLY A 69 -14.47 -5.60 12.69
C GLY A 69 -13.89 -4.67 13.74
N LEU A 70 -13.23 -3.58 13.33
CA LEU A 70 -12.61 -2.60 14.21
C LEU A 70 -13.64 -1.57 14.68
N LYS A 71 -13.51 -1.14 15.94
CA LYS A 71 -14.32 -0.06 16.53
C LYS A 71 -13.46 1.20 16.61
N LEU A 72 -13.52 2.05 15.59
CA LEU A 72 -12.58 3.12 15.40
C LEU A 72 -13.12 4.48 15.84
N ARG A 73 -12.23 5.32 16.36
CA ARG A 73 -12.42 6.74 16.62
C ARG A 73 -11.79 7.60 15.52
N HIS A 74 -10.79 7.04 14.81
CA HIS A 74 -10.08 7.72 13.74
C HIS A 74 -9.75 6.78 12.60
N VAL A 75 -10.00 7.22 11.37
CA VAL A 75 -9.59 6.56 10.13
C VAL A 75 -8.98 7.59 9.19
N ASP A 76 -7.95 7.17 8.45
CA ASP A 76 -7.36 7.99 7.40
C ASP A 76 -6.85 7.11 6.26
N SER A 77 -6.76 7.69 5.08
CA SER A 77 -6.24 7.05 3.88
C SER A 77 -5.59 8.10 3.01
N THR A 78 -4.29 7.96 2.80
CA THR A 78 -3.51 8.81 1.92
C THR A 78 -2.83 7.94 0.88
N GLU A 79 -3.15 8.17 -0.40
CA GLU A 79 -2.56 7.42 -1.50
C GLU A 79 -1.52 8.29 -2.22
N CYS A 80 -0.27 7.92 -2.05
CA CYS A 80 0.87 8.54 -2.72
C CYS A 80 1.90 7.48 -3.18
N GLY A 81 1.40 6.31 -3.55
CA GLY A 81 2.21 5.16 -3.95
C GLY A 81 2.94 4.52 -2.76
N GLY A 82 4.13 3.97 -3.01
CA GLY A 82 4.87 3.18 -2.02
C GLY A 82 5.30 3.93 -0.76
N SER A 83 5.22 5.26 -0.74
CA SER A 83 5.50 6.08 0.46
C SER A 83 4.29 6.29 1.38
N ALA A 84 3.07 5.92 0.96
CA ALA A 84 1.87 6.08 1.75
C ALA A 84 1.96 5.51 3.18
N PRO A 85 2.50 4.28 3.42
CA PRO A 85 2.62 3.75 4.78
C PRO A 85 3.50 4.60 5.71
N ILE A 86 4.54 5.23 5.17
CA ILE A 86 5.41 6.12 5.95
C ILE A 86 4.68 7.43 6.32
N LEU A 87 3.89 7.98 5.38
CA LEU A 87 3.02 9.11 5.71
C LEU A 87 1.96 8.75 6.75
N HIS A 88 1.41 7.54 6.69
CA HIS A 88 0.48 7.07 7.71
C HIS A 88 1.11 7.02 9.10
N VAL A 89 2.41 6.74 9.24
CA VAL A 89 3.11 6.82 10.54
C VAL A 89 3.09 8.27 11.06
N ALA A 90 3.33 9.25 10.20
CA ALA A 90 3.25 10.66 10.59
C ALA A 90 1.82 11.06 10.97
N HIS A 91 0.83 10.73 10.14
CA HIS A 91 -0.59 11.01 10.40
C HIS A 91 -1.10 10.32 11.67
N ALA A 92 -0.70 9.07 11.93
CA ALA A 92 -1.02 8.36 13.16
C ALA A 92 -0.42 9.06 14.39
N THR A 93 0.84 9.50 14.30
CA THR A 93 1.49 10.26 15.37
C THR A 93 0.75 11.57 15.65
N GLU A 94 0.34 12.29 14.62
CA GLU A 94 -0.48 13.51 14.75
C GLU A 94 -1.85 13.23 15.37
N ALA A 95 -2.51 12.14 14.94
CA ALA A 95 -3.81 11.73 15.47
C ALA A 95 -3.72 11.38 16.95
N ILE A 96 -2.69 10.63 17.36
CA ILE A 96 -2.42 10.28 18.76
C ILE A 96 -2.11 11.53 19.57
N ALA A 97 -1.22 12.40 19.10
CA ALA A 97 -0.85 13.63 19.78
C ALA A 97 -2.04 14.59 19.98
N ALA A 98 -3.02 14.54 19.05
CA ALA A 98 -4.27 15.31 19.11
C ALA A 98 -5.39 14.60 19.91
N GLY A 99 -5.14 13.41 20.48
CA GLY A 99 -6.14 12.63 21.22
C GLY A 99 -7.27 12.05 20.40
N ARG A 100 -7.11 11.97 19.06
CA ARG A 100 -8.10 11.39 18.16
C ARG A 100 -8.15 9.87 18.24
N CYS A 101 -7.01 9.23 18.48
CA CYS A 101 -6.90 7.80 18.80
C CYS A 101 -5.73 7.58 19.75
N ASN A 102 -5.64 6.38 20.32
CA ASN A 102 -4.58 5.96 21.23
C ASN A 102 -3.66 4.91 20.61
N VAL A 103 -4.24 3.97 19.87
CA VAL A 103 -3.53 2.89 19.22
C VAL A 103 -3.94 2.83 17.75
N ALA A 104 -2.99 3.08 16.87
CA ALA A 104 -3.20 3.09 15.43
C ALA A 104 -2.63 1.82 14.78
N LEU A 105 -3.43 1.17 13.96
CA LEU A 105 -3.01 0.08 13.08
C LEU A 105 -2.80 0.63 11.67
N ILE A 106 -1.67 0.33 11.07
CA ILE A 106 -1.36 0.67 9.67
C ILE A 106 -1.14 -0.63 8.92
N THR A 107 -1.85 -0.85 7.81
CA THR A 107 -1.67 -2.03 6.98
C THR A 107 -1.42 -1.67 5.52
N LEU A 108 -0.57 -2.43 4.87
CA LEU A 108 -0.32 -2.40 3.42
C LEU A 108 -0.32 -3.83 2.91
N ALA A 109 -1.10 -4.11 1.88
CA ALA A 109 -1.07 -5.39 1.18
C ALA A 109 -1.38 -5.21 -0.30
N GLY A 110 -0.83 -6.10 -1.11
CA GLY A 110 -1.06 -6.15 -2.55
C GLY A 110 -0.55 -7.47 -3.12
N ARG A 111 -0.92 -7.76 -4.37
CA ARG A 111 -0.55 -9.01 -5.06
C ARG A 111 0.13 -8.77 -6.41
N PRO A 112 1.10 -7.85 -6.52
CA PRO A 112 1.64 -7.46 -7.82
C PRO A 112 2.27 -8.63 -8.58
N ARG A 113 2.97 -9.54 -7.91
CA ARG A 113 3.59 -10.71 -8.55
C ARG A 113 2.56 -11.71 -9.07
N ALA A 114 1.52 -12.02 -8.28
CA ALA A 114 0.44 -12.90 -8.69
C ALA A 114 -0.35 -12.30 -9.87
N GLN A 115 -0.63 -11.00 -9.82
CA GLN A 115 -1.31 -10.27 -10.90
C GLN A 115 -0.47 -10.25 -12.18
N MET A 116 0.84 -10.03 -12.09
CA MET A 116 1.75 -10.10 -13.24
C MET A 116 1.82 -11.51 -13.84
N ALA A 117 1.91 -12.54 -13.00
CA ALA A 117 1.91 -13.93 -13.46
C ALA A 117 0.62 -14.30 -14.19
N ALA A 118 -0.54 -13.90 -13.65
CA ALA A 118 -1.84 -14.10 -14.27
C ALA A 118 -1.95 -13.37 -15.63
N ALA A 119 -1.47 -12.14 -15.71
CA ALA A 119 -1.46 -11.35 -16.94
C ALA A 119 -0.55 -11.98 -18.02
N GLN A 120 0.61 -12.50 -17.63
CA GLN A 120 1.52 -13.21 -18.55
C GLN A 120 0.91 -14.51 -19.06
N ALA A 121 0.24 -15.27 -18.19
CA ALA A 121 -0.45 -16.50 -18.59
C ALA A 121 -1.57 -16.21 -19.60
N ALA A 122 -2.41 -15.21 -19.34
CA ALA A 122 -3.48 -14.79 -20.23
C ALA A 122 -2.95 -14.31 -21.60
N SER A 123 -1.82 -13.62 -21.62
CA SER A 123 -1.17 -13.18 -22.87
C SER A 123 -0.69 -14.36 -23.71
N LYS A 124 -0.13 -15.40 -23.09
CA LYS A 124 0.31 -16.63 -23.79
C LYS A 124 -0.86 -17.41 -24.40
N GLU A 125 -2.05 -17.32 -23.79
CA GLU A 125 -3.27 -17.96 -24.30
C GLU A 125 -3.96 -17.15 -25.41
N GLY A 126 -3.35 -16.07 -25.90
CA GLY A 126 -3.92 -15.23 -26.96
C GLY A 126 -5.12 -14.39 -26.52
N LYS A 127 -5.41 -14.33 -25.23
CA LYS A 127 -6.42 -13.45 -24.65
C LYS A 127 -5.85 -12.02 -24.58
N ALA A 128 -5.81 -11.36 -25.75
CA ALA A 128 -5.37 -9.99 -25.85
C ALA A 128 -6.25 -9.07 -24.99
N GLY A 129 -5.64 -8.25 -24.14
CA GLY A 129 -6.33 -7.22 -23.34
C GLY A 129 -6.06 -7.26 -21.84
N VAL A 130 -5.46 -8.32 -21.32
CA VAL A 130 -5.02 -8.32 -19.92
C VAL A 130 -3.68 -7.60 -19.84
N ARG A 131 -3.72 -6.26 -19.77
CA ARG A 131 -2.53 -5.48 -19.42
C ARG A 131 -2.09 -5.89 -18.02
N ALA A 132 -0.80 -6.21 -17.86
CA ALA A 132 -0.23 -6.30 -16.52
C ALA A 132 -0.55 -5.00 -15.77
N PRO A 133 -1.11 -5.06 -14.57
CA PRO A 133 -1.39 -3.86 -13.82
C PRO A 133 -0.06 -3.20 -13.46
N LEU A 134 0.27 -2.15 -14.17
CA LEU A 134 1.38 -1.26 -13.84
C LEU A 134 0.95 -0.28 -12.74
N ALA A 135 -0.35 -0.17 -12.53
CA ALA A 135 -0.96 0.66 -11.50
C ALA A 135 -2.05 -0.14 -10.78
N LEU A 136 -2.17 0.06 -9.51
CA LEU A 136 -3.17 -0.49 -8.61
C LEU A 136 -4.60 0.00 -8.91
N ARG A 137 -4.74 0.94 -9.84
CA ARG A 137 -6.01 1.46 -10.38
C ARG A 137 -5.99 1.32 -11.90
N PRO A 138 -7.14 1.07 -12.54
CA PRO A 138 -7.23 1.25 -13.98
C PRO A 138 -6.74 2.67 -14.30
N PRO A 139 -5.88 2.83 -15.31
CA PRO A 139 -5.45 4.16 -15.68
C PRO A 139 -6.68 5.00 -16.05
N ASP A 140 -6.76 6.19 -15.52
CA ASP A 140 -7.73 7.18 -15.94
C ASP A 140 -7.54 7.41 -17.45
N PRO A 141 -8.55 7.21 -18.31
CA PRO A 141 -8.40 7.40 -19.74
C PRO A 141 -7.96 8.82 -20.12
N ASP A 142 -8.22 9.79 -19.25
CA ASP A 142 -7.85 11.19 -19.44
C ASP A 142 -6.51 11.57 -18.78
N ALA A 143 -5.85 10.59 -18.13
CA ALA A 143 -4.56 10.85 -17.50
C ALA A 143 -3.47 11.16 -18.55
N PRO A 144 -2.67 12.22 -18.37
CA PRO A 144 -1.60 12.60 -19.30
C PRO A 144 -0.61 11.46 -19.57
N GLU A 145 -0.36 10.61 -18.58
CA GLU A 145 0.53 9.46 -18.67
C GLU A 145 0.10 8.48 -19.77
N LEU A 146 -1.22 8.33 -20.00
CA LEU A 146 -1.72 7.44 -21.06
C LEU A 146 -1.38 7.94 -22.46
N ALA A 147 -1.47 9.25 -22.69
CA ALA A 147 -1.23 9.83 -24.00
C ALA A 147 0.28 9.97 -24.28
N PHE A 148 1.07 10.35 -23.29
CA PHE A 148 2.46 10.79 -23.51
C PHE A 148 3.50 9.80 -23.00
N GLU A 149 3.21 8.99 -22.00
CA GLU A 149 4.18 8.09 -21.40
C GLU A 149 3.92 6.62 -21.73
N MET A 150 2.70 6.16 -21.58
CA MET A 150 2.33 4.74 -21.77
C MET A 150 2.65 4.18 -23.16
N PRO A 151 2.62 4.94 -24.28
CA PRO A 151 3.05 4.44 -25.57
C PRO A 151 4.52 3.97 -25.59
N PHE A 152 5.35 4.52 -24.73
CA PHE A 152 6.77 4.15 -24.60
C PHE A 152 7.02 3.05 -23.56
N GLY A 153 5.97 2.51 -22.94
CA GLY A 153 6.05 1.41 -21.98
C GLY A 153 6.75 1.78 -20.66
N PRO A 154 6.52 2.96 -20.05
CA PRO A 154 7.19 3.31 -18.81
C PRO A 154 6.74 2.39 -17.69
N ALA A 155 7.72 1.95 -16.91
CA ALA A 155 7.54 1.36 -15.61
C ALA A 155 8.34 2.19 -14.60
N THR A 156 8.01 2.11 -13.34
CA THR A 156 8.74 2.83 -12.28
C THR A 156 10.25 2.61 -12.39
N GLN A 157 10.66 1.37 -12.69
CA GLN A 157 12.07 1.02 -12.87
C GLN A 157 12.71 1.76 -14.06
N ASN A 158 11.98 1.91 -15.16
CA ASN A 158 12.47 2.61 -16.34
C ASN A 158 12.65 4.10 -16.07
N LEU A 159 11.72 4.70 -15.34
CA LEU A 159 11.79 6.11 -14.93
C LEU A 159 13.00 6.34 -14.01
N TYR A 160 13.22 5.49 -13.02
CA TYR A 160 14.41 5.57 -12.17
C TYR A 160 15.71 5.33 -12.95
N ALA A 161 15.71 4.43 -13.93
CA ALA A 161 16.87 4.20 -14.78
C ALA A 161 17.20 5.45 -15.63
N MET A 162 16.19 6.18 -16.11
CA MET A 162 16.40 7.45 -16.84
C MET A 162 17.01 8.53 -15.93
N VAL A 163 16.54 8.65 -14.69
CA VAL A 163 17.09 9.57 -13.69
C VAL A 163 18.54 9.20 -13.37
N ALA A 164 18.81 7.92 -13.14
CA ALA A 164 20.17 7.44 -12.89
C ALA A 164 21.09 7.72 -14.08
N LYS A 165 20.64 7.47 -15.32
CA LYS A 165 21.41 7.77 -16.53
C LYS A 165 21.68 9.26 -16.70
N ARG A 166 20.74 10.13 -16.34
CA ARG A 166 20.94 11.58 -16.34
C ARG A 166 21.98 11.98 -15.32
N HIS A 167 21.93 11.43 -14.11
CA HIS A 167 22.94 11.65 -13.08
C HIS A 167 24.34 11.24 -13.55
N MET A 168 24.47 10.05 -14.15
CA MET A 168 25.74 9.56 -14.71
C MET A 168 26.29 10.51 -15.78
N PHE A 169 25.43 11.04 -16.63
CA PHE A 169 25.81 12.01 -17.65
C PHE A 169 26.30 13.32 -17.03
N ASP A 170 25.57 13.85 -16.06
CA ASP A 170 25.88 15.16 -15.46
C ASP A 170 27.14 15.13 -14.57
N PHE A 171 27.44 13.99 -13.97
CA PHE A 171 28.54 13.83 -12.99
C PHE A 171 29.66 12.89 -13.45
N GLY A 172 29.59 12.32 -14.64
CA GLY A 172 30.64 11.48 -15.22
C GLY A 172 30.85 10.14 -14.47
N THR A 173 29.80 9.59 -13.83
CA THR A 173 29.86 8.35 -13.03
C THR A 173 29.32 7.15 -13.78
#